data_4006f643a1cfb4516e34f4a24b75e4c1
#
_entry.id   4006f643a1cfb4516e34f4a24b75e4c1
#
_cell.length_a   1.000
_cell.length_b   1.000
_cell.length_c   1.000
_cell.angle_alpha   90.00
_cell.angle_beta   90.00
_cell.angle_gamma   90.00
#
_symmetry.space_group_name_H-M   'P 1'
#
loop_
_entity.id
_entity.type
_entity.pdbx_description
1 polymer ?
#
loop_
_entity_poly.entity_id
_entity_poly.type
_entity_poly.pdbx_seq_one_letter_code
_entity_poly.pdbx_strand_id
1 'polypeptide(L)'
;MHTATLILAKSLSGHPALSTLAIFHFKRGWFFAIFVFCGMLVAANLVHYILFRVLHRKESTNNPLGWGLQQHLGRPARAIFLLTCLLIILPAIPELPDNIEALLRQAMIMLVVVALGWFAIGCIYVLQAFLLRRYDLTAENNFRARRFHTQFQLLRRVLITFVVVIDIGALLWTFNDPRIWHYGSGLLASAGIASLIIATAAKSTASNFFAGLQIAISEPIRIDDVVVVQGEWGRIEEINSAYVIVKIWDLRRLVVPLNYFIENSFQNWTRQSSDILGTAFLYVDYSVPVEDLRKQLEAIVHSSPLWDNRVCGLQVTNLTDRSMELRCLMSSRNSSENFDLRCLVREKMTAWIQQNHPDAFPMTRFTAQPQVTPGQTGDQDLFQLPAQEPDRQFRSP
;
A
#
# COMPACT_ATOMS: atom_id res chain seq x y z
N MET A 1 -0.89 32.63 53.24
CA MET A 1 -0.49 34.02 53.05
C MET A 1 -1.68 35.00 52.99
N HIS A 2 -2.87 34.58 52.65
CA HIS A 2 -4.09 35.43 52.55
C HIS A 2 -4.65 35.93 53.89
N THR A 3 -4.50 35.17 54.97
CA THR A 3 -4.98 35.57 56.28
C THR A 3 -4.16 36.69 56.97
N ALA A 4 -2.86 36.76 56.66
CA ALA A 4 -1.98 37.80 57.20
C ALA A 4 -2.23 39.19 56.51
N THR A 5 -2.57 39.21 55.23
CA THR A 5 -2.88 40.43 54.47
C THR A 5 -4.23 41.05 54.88
N LEU A 6 -5.23 40.20 55.20
CA LEU A 6 -6.54 40.66 55.65
C LEU A 6 -6.48 41.23 57.08
N ILE A 7 -5.63 40.68 57.96
CA ILE A 7 -5.44 41.21 59.31
C ILE A 7 -4.67 42.55 59.30
N LEU A 8 -3.66 42.66 58.41
CA LEU A 8 -2.94 43.93 58.18
C LEU A 8 -3.86 45.03 57.59
N ALA A 9 -4.72 44.66 56.63
CA ALA A 9 -5.68 45.59 56.02
C ALA A 9 -6.70 46.11 57.06
N LYS A 10 -7.11 45.26 58.01
CA LYS A 10 -8.07 45.63 59.09
C LYS A 10 -7.45 46.47 60.18
N SER A 11 -6.11 46.33 60.42
CA SER A 11 -5.37 47.17 61.43
C SER A 11 -5.00 48.56 60.89
N LEU A 12 -5.01 48.75 59.57
CA LEU A 12 -4.60 49.99 58.90
C LEU A 12 -5.76 50.89 58.45
N SER A 13 -6.99 50.54 58.83
CA SER A 13 -8.22 51.32 58.44
C SER A 13 -8.32 52.71 59.11
N GLY A 14 -7.31 53.14 59.88
CA GLY A 14 -7.27 54.47 60.49
C GLY A 14 -6.44 55.53 59.71
N HIS A 15 -5.72 55.17 58.62
CA HIS A 15 -4.92 56.13 57.87
C HIS A 15 -5.42 56.32 56.41
N PRO A 16 -5.95 57.50 56.08
CA PRO A 16 -6.52 57.77 54.75
C PRO A 16 -5.50 57.68 53.61
N ALA A 17 -4.19 57.82 53.90
CA ALA A 17 -3.10 57.71 52.90
C ALA A 17 -2.81 56.26 52.47
N LEU A 18 -3.07 55.27 53.34
CA LEU A 18 -2.82 53.85 53.05
C LEU A 18 -3.97 53.21 52.31
N SER A 19 -5.21 53.68 52.52
CA SER A 19 -6.38 53.26 51.75
C SER A 19 -6.30 53.77 50.29
N THR A 20 -5.77 54.96 50.05
CA THR A 20 -5.53 55.50 48.70
C THR A 20 -4.41 54.77 47.99
N LEU A 21 -3.35 54.38 48.67
CA LEU A 21 -2.28 53.54 48.08
C LEU A 21 -2.74 52.13 47.74
N ALA A 22 -3.54 51.50 48.57
CA ALA A 22 -4.14 50.18 48.29
C ALA A 22 -5.10 50.23 47.11
N ILE A 23 -5.94 51.28 47.03
CA ILE A 23 -6.84 51.52 45.86
C ILE A 23 -6.04 51.82 44.60
N PHE A 24 -4.87 52.48 44.72
CA PHE A 24 -4.00 52.79 43.57
C PHE A 24 -3.27 51.55 43.03
N HIS A 25 -2.82 50.65 43.91
CA HIS A 25 -2.27 49.35 43.55
C HIS A 25 -3.32 48.41 42.93
N PHE A 26 -4.54 48.42 43.48
CA PHE A 26 -5.70 47.69 42.93
C PHE A 26 -6.04 48.15 41.52
N LYS A 27 -6.18 49.45 41.28
CA LYS A 27 -6.45 50.01 39.96
C LYS A 27 -5.31 49.74 38.96
N ARG A 28 -4.04 49.77 39.41
CA ARG A 28 -2.89 49.55 38.53
C ARG A 28 -2.81 48.12 38.00
N GLY A 29 -3.17 47.11 38.80
CA GLY A 29 -3.24 45.71 38.38
C GLY A 29 -4.32 45.48 37.29
N TRP A 30 -5.50 46.06 37.49
CA TRP A 30 -6.60 45.97 36.51
C TRP A 30 -6.27 46.71 35.21
N PHE A 31 -5.67 47.89 35.27
CA PHE A 31 -5.22 48.61 34.09
C PHE A 31 -4.17 47.84 33.29
N PHE A 32 -3.24 47.18 33.97
CA PHE A 32 -2.22 46.36 33.36
C PHE A 32 -2.85 45.13 32.67
N ALA A 33 -3.77 44.42 33.32
CA ALA A 33 -4.48 43.26 32.74
C ALA A 33 -5.30 43.68 31.51
N ILE A 34 -6.02 44.81 31.57
CA ILE A 34 -6.79 45.35 30.43
C ILE A 34 -5.84 45.75 29.28
N PHE A 35 -4.72 46.40 29.58
CA PHE A 35 -3.73 46.80 28.57
C PHE A 35 -3.12 45.60 27.85
N VAL A 36 -2.73 44.55 28.59
CA VAL A 36 -2.21 43.30 28.03
C VAL A 36 -3.30 42.61 27.19
N PHE A 37 -4.54 42.58 27.68
CA PHE A 37 -5.69 42.03 26.94
C PHE A 37 -5.92 42.75 25.63
N CYS A 38 -5.99 44.06 25.64
CA CYS A 38 -6.17 44.88 24.42
C CYS A 38 -4.98 44.71 23.46
N GLY A 39 -3.76 44.69 23.98
CA GLY A 39 -2.54 44.44 23.19
C GLY A 39 -2.54 43.08 22.51
N MET A 40 -2.90 42.01 23.23
CA MET A 40 -3.05 40.68 22.67
C MET A 40 -4.19 40.58 21.66
N LEU A 41 -5.34 41.20 21.89
CA LEU A 41 -6.44 41.29 20.93
C LEU A 41 -6.03 41.98 19.63
N VAL A 42 -5.30 43.08 19.72
CA VAL A 42 -4.77 43.80 18.55
C VAL A 42 -3.75 42.93 17.81
N ALA A 43 -2.78 42.32 18.54
CA ALA A 43 -1.81 41.42 17.98
C ALA A 43 -2.47 40.20 17.28
N ALA A 44 -3.50 39.63 17.91
CA ALA A 44 -4.32 38.55 17.37
C ALA A 44 -4.94 38.89 16.03
N ASN A 45 -5.65 40.04 16.01
CA ASN A 45 -6.30 40.49 14.78
C ASN A 45 -5.26 40.86 13.70
N LEU A 46 -4.12 41.43 14.10
CA LEU A 46 -3.04 41.77 13.18
C LEU A 46 -2.42 40.51 12.54
N VAL A 47 -2.06 39.52 13.34
CA VAL A 47 -1.52 38.24 12.86
C VAL A 47 -2.53 37.55 11.95
N HIS A 48 -3.79 37.49 12.35
CA HIS A 48 -4.87 36.97 11.52
C HIS A 48 -4.99 37.73 10.20
N TYR A 49 -5.00 39.07 10.25
CA TYR A 49 -5.10 39.93 9.08
C TYR A 49 -3.88 39.73 8.15
N ILE A 50 -2.67 39.72 8.70
CA ILE A 50 -1.42 39.50 7.91
C ILE A 50 -1.43 38.11 7.27
N LEU A 51 -1.75 37.07 8.04
CA LEU A 51 -1.78 35.67 7.55
C LEU A 51 -2.76 35.53 6.38
N PHE A 52 -3.99 36.03 6.56
CA PHE A 52 -5.01 35.98 5.51
C PHE A 52 -4.72 36.93 4.35
N ARG A 53 -4.10 38.08 4.59
CA ARG A 53 -3.67 39.00 3.52
C ARG A 53 -2.51 38.47 2.70
N VAL A 54 -1.53 37.75 3.31
CA VAL A 54 -0.44 37.08 2.60
C VAL A 54 -0.99 35.93 1.77
N LEU A 55 -1.95 35.18 2.30
CA LEU A 55 -2.66 34.13 1.55
C LEU A 55 -3.45 34.73 0.37
N HIS A 56 -4.10 35.87 0.55
CA HIS A 56 -4.81 36.62 -0.52
C HIS A 56 -3.88 37.21 -1.57
N ARG A 57 -2.68 37.69 -1.17
CA ARG A 57 -1.75 38.37 -2.09
C ARG A 57 -1.08 37.40 -3.07
N LYS A 58 -1.10 36.11 -2.78
CA LYS A 58 -0.67 35.03 -3.67
C LYS A 58 -1.77 34.55 -4.63
N GLU A 59 -2.95 35.14 -4.55
CA GLU A 59 -4.10 34.92 -5.42
C GLU A 59 -4.05 35.87 -6.62
N SER A 60 -3.36 35.44 -7.66
CA SER A 60 -3.70 35.86 -9.01
C SER A 60 -5.12 35.32 -9.32
N THR A 61 -5.99 36.18 -9.78
CA THR A 61 -7.41 36.19 -10.16
C THR A 61 -8.15 34.85 -10.45
N ASN A 62 -7.53 33.68 -10.29
CA ASN A 62 -8.09 32.38 -10.66
C ASN A 62 -7.93 31.27 -9.60
N ASN A 63 -7.63 31.59 -8.34
CA ASN A 63 -7.40 30.60 -7.29
C ASN A 63 -8.49 30.61 -6.19
N PRO A 64 -9.58 29.81 -6.30
CA PRO A 64 -10.64 29.73 -5.28
C PRO A 64 -10.20 29.03 -3.99
N LEU A 65 -8.93 28.60 -3.84
CA LEU A 65 -8.39 28.05 -2.60
C LEU A 65 -8.48 29.07 -1.44
N GLY A 66 -8.15 30.34 -1.69
CA GLY A 66 -8.22 31.39 -0.69
C GLY A 66 -9.63 31.62 -0.17
N TRP A 67 -10.63 31.57 -1.04
CA TRP A 67 -12.04 31.74 -0.66
C TRP A 67 -12.52 30.60 0.25
N GLY A 68 -12.22 29.35 -0.09
CA GLY A 68 -12.53 28.18 0.73
C GLY A 68 -11.80 28.20 2.10
N LEU A 69 -10.53 28.61 2.12
CA LEU A 69 -9.74 28.75 3.35
C LEU A 69 -10.36 29.80 4.29
N GLN A 70 -10.69 30.96 3.75
CA GLN A 70 -11.26 32.05 4.54
C GLN A 70 -12.64 31.69 5.08
N GLN A 71 -13.50 31.07 4.27
CA GLN A 71 -14.86 30.72 4.66
C GLN A 71 -14.90 29.66 5.76
N HIS A 72 -14.07 28.65 5.69
CA HIS A 72 -14.14 27.49 6.60
C HIS A 72 -13.13 27.53 7.75
N LEU A 73 -11.96 28.16 7.57
CA LEU A 73 -10.91 28.20 8.59
C LEU A 73 -10.78 29.55 9.29
N GLY A 74 -11.21 30.65 8.66
CA GLY A 74 -11.03 31.98 9.22
C GLY A 74 -11.74 32.19 10.56
N ARG A 75 -12.99 31.72 10.68
CA ARG A 75 -13.78 31.85 11.92
C ARG A 75 -13.26 30.97 13.05
N PRO A 76 -13.03 29.65 12.87
CA PRO A 76 -12.53 28.80 13.95
C PRO A 76 -11.09 29.18 14.37
N ALA A 77 -10.23 29.58 13.44
CA ALA A 77 -8.87 30.04 13.76
C ALA A 77 -8.89 31.29 14.67
N ARG A 78 -9.78 32.24 14.39
CA ARG A 78 -9.98 33.40 15.28
C ARG A 78 -10.49 33.01 16.67
N ALA A 79 -11.46 32.10 16.73
CA ALA A 79 -11.99 31.61 17.99
C ALA A 79 -10.92 30.95 18.85
N ILE A 80 -10.11 30.03 18.27
CA ILE A 80 -8.99 29.38 18.95
C ILE A 80 -8.00 30.41 19.48
N PHE A 81 -7.62 31.37 18.62
CA PHE A 81 -6.65 32.40 19.01
C PHE A 81 -7.17 33.28 20.17
N LEU A 82 -8.40 33.75 20.07
CA LEU A 82 -9.02 34.59 21.12
C LEU A 82 -9.17 33.85 22.45
N LEU A 83 -9.61 32.56 22.40
CA LEU A 83 -9.77 31.74 23.58
C LEU A 83 -8.43 31.42 24.25
N THR A 84 -7.40 31.14 23.42
CA THR A 84 -6.04 30.88 23.93
C THR A 84 -5.44 32.13 24.57
N CYS A 85 -5.60 33.32 23.98
CA CYS A 85 -5.20 34.59 24.57
C CYS A 85 -5.90 34.84 25.89
N LEU A 86 -7.21 34.58 25.96
CA LEU A 86 -7.99 34.75 27.18
C LEU A 86 -7.55 33.79 28.28
N LEU A 87 -7.23 32.54 27.92
CA LEU A 87 -6.70 31.53 28.84
C LEU A 87 -5.35 31.95 29.45
N ILE A 88 -4.46 32.56 28.65
CA ILE A 88 -3.14 33.03 29.10
C ILE A 88 -3.31 34.27 30.05
N ILE A 89 -4.28 35.11 29.83
CA ILE A 89 -4.48 36.32 30.61
C ILE A 89 -5.23 36.04 31.94
N LEU A 90 -6.03 34.99 32.00
CA LEU A 90 -6.84 34.64 33.16
C LEU A 90 -6.08 34.64 34.50
N PRO A 91 -4.88 34.03 34.63
CA PRO A 91 -4.11 34.04 35.86
C PRO A 91 -3.49 35.42 36.19
N ALA A 92 -3.48 36.37 35.23
CA ALA A 92 -2.95 37.73 35.44
C ALA A 92 -4.00 38.70 36.00
N ILE A 93 -5.25 38.27 36.13
CA ILE A 93 -6.35 39.10 36.69
C ILE A 93 -6.23 39.07 38.23
N PRO A 94 -5.96 40.24 38.87
CA PRO A 94 -5.83 40.27 40.32
C PRO A 94 -7.20 40.11 41.00
N GLU A 95 -7.18 39.43 42.16
CA GLU A 95 -8.33 39.27 43.06
C GLU A 95 -9.52 38.43 42.56
N LEU A 96 -9.32 37.54 41.59
CA LEU A 96 -10.33 36.54 41.29
C LEU A 96 -10.36 35.50 42.41
N PRO A 97 -11.53 35.12 42.97
CA PRO A 97 -11.66 34.01 43.86
C PRO A 97 -11.18 32.71 43.16
N ASP A 98 -10.37 31.90 43.85
CA ASP A 98 -9.77 30.68 43.33
C ASP A 98 -10.80 29.73 42.65
N ASN A 99 -12.00 29.67 43.22
CA ASN A 99 -13.10 28.83 42.67
C ASN A 99 -13.64 29.38 41.34
N ILE A 100 -13.67 30.69 41.15
CA ILE A 100 -14.14 31.30 39.90
C ILE A 100 -13.06 31.19 38.84
N GLU A 101 -11.80 31.39 39.20
CA GLU A 101 -10.65 31.20 38.32
C GLU A 101 -10.62 29.79 37.77
N ALA A 102 -10.71 28.77 38.65
CA ALA A 102 -10.73 27.36 38.25
C ALA A 102 -11.88 27.05 37.32
N LEU A 103 -13.09 27.53 37.62
CA LEU A 103 -14.27 27.32 36.77
C LEU A 103 -14.12 27.98 35.39
N LEU A 104 -13.66 29.22 35.34
CA LEU A 104 -13.45 29.95 34.07
C LEU A 104 -12.35 29.26 33.25
N ARG A 105 -11.26 28.88 33.87
CA ARG A 105 -10.16 28.15 33.20
C ARG A 105 -10.64 26.84 32.59
N GLN A 106 -11.41 26.06 33.32
CA GLN A 106 -11.98 24.82 32.82
C GLN A 106 -12.95 25.09 31.66
N ALA A 107 -13.85 26.05 31.78
CA ALA A 107 -14.76 26.41 30.71
C ALA A 107 -14.03 26.89 29.45
N MET A 108 -12.95 27.67 29.59
CA MET A 108 -12.13 28.11 28.46
C MET A 108 -11.40 26.97 27.78
N ILE A 109 -10.83 26.02 28.54
CA ILE A 109 -10.20 24.84 27.99
C ILE A 109 -11.21 24.03 27.17
N MET A 110 -12.43 23.83 27.67
CA MET A 110 -13.49 23.14 26.93
C MET A 110 -13.84 23.87 25.63
N LEU A 111 -13.95 25.20 25.67
CA LEU A 111 -14.23 26.01 24.48
C LEU A 111 -13.09 25.93 23.46
N VAL A 112 -11.81 25.86 23.90
CA VAL A 112 -10.66 25.67 23.03
C VAL A 112 -10.72 24.30 22.34
N VAL A 113 -11.07 23.23 23.09
CA VAL A 113 -11.22 21.90 22.52
C VAL A 113 -12.29 21.89 21.44
N VAL A 114 -13.50 22.43 21.72
CA VAL A 114 -14.58 22.55 20.72
C VAL A 114 -14.15 23.39 19.50
N ALA A 115 -13.39 24.46 19.72
CA ALA A 115 -12.91 25.30 18.62
C ALA A 115 -11.85 24.56 17.75
N LEU A 116 -11.04 23.68 18.36
CA LEU A 116 -10.09 22.80 17.63
C LEU A 116 -10.84 21.77 16.79
N GLY A 117 -11.89 21.14 17.32
CA GLY A 117 -12.78 20.26 16.57
C GLY A 117 -13.42 20.99 15.38
N TRP A 118 -13.94 22.21 15.61
CA TRP A 118 -14.49 23.03 14.54
C TRP A 118 -13.45 23.36 13.46
N PHE A 119 -12.22 23.68 13.86
CA PHE A 119 -11.11 23.94 12.95
C PHE A 119 -10.76 22.68 12.12
N ALA A 120 -10.67 21.52 12.76
CA ALA A 120 -10.43 20.26 12.09
C ALA A 120 -11.51 19.91 11.04
N ILE A 121 -12.78 20.13 11.38
CA ILE A 121 -13.90 20.00 10.43
C ILE A 121 -13.74 21.00 9.27
N GLY A 122 -13.33 22.23 9.54
CA GLY A 122 -13.02 23.23 8.52
C GLY A 122 -11.94 22.77 7.56
N CYS A 123 -10.86 22.14 8.07
CA CYS A 123 -9.80 21.55 7.24
C CYS A 123 -10.33 20.48 6.30
N ILE A 124 -11.26 19.62 6.77
CA ILE A 124 -11.89 18.58 5.93
C ILE A 124 -12.67 19.20 4.77
N TYR A 125 -13.41 20.30 5.00
CA TYR A 125 -14.14 21.00 3.95
C TYR A 125 -13.20 21.65 2.93
N VAL A 126 -12.10 22.26 3.37
CA VAL A 126 -11.09 22.84 2.48
C VAL A 126 -10.39 21.76 1.65
N LEU A 127 -10.03 20.64 2.27
CA LEU A 127 -9.44 19.49 1.56
C LEU A 127 -10.39 18.96 0.51
N GLN A 128 -11.67 18.81 0.82
CA GLN A 128 -12.69 18.42 -0.14
C GLN A 128 -12.76 19.39 -1.32
N ALA A 129 -12.85 20.69 -1.06
CA ALA A 129 -12.93 21.71 -2.09
C ALA A 129 -11.69 21.68 -3.00
N PHE A 130 -10.50 21.43 -2.43
CA PHE A 130 -9.25 21.32 -3.16
C PHE A 130 -9.21 20.09 -4.09
N LEU A 131 -9.63 18.93 -3.58
CA LEU A 131 -9.59 17.68 -4.34
C LEU A 131 -10.65 17.65 -5.46
N LEU A 132 -11.87 18.17 -5.18
CA LEU A 132 -12.96 18.21 -6.16
C LEU A 132 -12.71 19.19 -7.31
N ARG A 133 -11.85 20.19 -7.12
CA ARG A 133 -11.52 21.16 -8.16
C ARG A 133 -10.85 20.57 -9.39
N ARG A 134 -10.14 19.44 -9.26
CA ARG A 134 -9.49 18.74 -10.39
C ARG A 134 -10.48 18.03 -11.31
N TYR A 135 -11.74 17.90 -10.90
CA TYR A 135 -12.77 17.15 -11.62
C TYR A 135 -13.90 18.09 -12.04
N ASP A 136 -13.88 18.52 -13.29
CA ASP A 136 -14.89 19.39 -13.87
C ASP A 136 -16.22 18.64 -14.05
N LEU A 137 -17.27 19.08 -13.36
CA LEU A 137 -18.59 18.44 -13.37
C LEU A 137 -19.43 18.85 -14.58
N THR A 138 -18.95 19.81 -15.38
CA THR A 138 -19.72 20.43 -16.50
C THR A 138 -19.55 19.69 -17.82
N ALA A 139 -18.63 18.76 -17.96
CA ALA A 139 -18.42 17.99 -19.19
C ALA A 139 -19.52 16.93 -19.41
N GLU A 140 -20.01 16.76 -20.64
CA GLU A 140 -21.16 15.91 -21.00
C GLU A 140 -21.00 14.42 -20.67
N ASN A 141 -19.80 13.89 -20.46
CA ASN A 141 -19.52 12.47 -20.14
C ASN A 141 -18.83 12.29 -18.77
N ASN A 142 -19.55 12.62 -17.68
CA ASN A 142 -18.96 12.79 -16.34
C ASN A 142 -19.20 11.62 -15.36
N PHE A 143 -19.29 10.37 -15.83
CA PHE A 143 -19.47 9.21 -14.94
C PHE A 143 -18.36 9.08 -13.90
N ARG A 144 -17.10 9.40 -14.24
CA ARG A 144 -15.97 9.37 -13.30
C ARG A 144 -16.10 10.46 -12.23
N ALA A 145 -16.44 11.70 -12.60
CA ALA A 145 -16.57 12.80 -11.67
C ALA A 145 -17.74 12.61 -10.68
N ARG A 146 -18.88 12.09 -11.13
CA ARG A 146 -20.03 11.77 -10.25
C ARG A 146 -19.67 10.66 -9.23
N ARG A 147 -18.97 9.63 -9.65
CA ARG A 147 -18.50 8.55 -8.77
C ARG A 147 -17.55 9.09 -7.70
N PHE A 148 -16.57 9.92 -8.08
CA PHE A 148 -15.65 10.57 -7.16
C PHE A 148 -16.37 11.46 -6.16
N HIS A 149 -17.34 12.26 -6.61
CA HIS A 149 -18.11 13.14 -5.72
C HIS A 149 -18.85 12.36 -4.63
N THR A 150 -19.50 11.25 -4.97
CA THR A 150 -20.21 10.41 -4.00
C THR A 150 -19.25 9.75 -3.01
N GLN A 151 -18.09 9.24 -3.48
CA GLN A 151 -17.07 8.64 -2.63
C GLN A 151 -16.48 9.67 -1.65
N PHE A 152 -16.23 10.91 -2.10
CA PHE A 152 -15.77 11.98 -1.23
C PHE A 152 -16.80 12.43 -0.21
N GLN A 153 -18.08 12.42 -0.55
CA GLN A 153 -19.13 12.73 0.44
C GLN A 153 -19.18 11.70 1.56
N LEU A 154 -19.04 10.41 1.23
CA LEU A 154 -18.98 9.35 2.25
C LEU A 154 -17.72 9.49 3.12
N LEU A 155 -16.56 9.68 2.50
CA LEU A 155 -15.29 9.88 3.22
C LEU A 155 -15.35 11.08 4.15
N ARG A 156 -15.91 12.21 3.70
CA ARG A 156 -16.11 13.39 4.52
C ARG A 156 -16.97 13.08 5.75
N ARG A 157 -18.11 12.38 5.59
CA ARG A 157 -18.96 12.02 6.72
C ARG A 157 -18.21 11.18 7.76
N VAL A 158 -17.45 10.18 7.30
CA VAL A 158 -16.63 9.33 8.17
C VAL A 158 -15.59 10.17 8.92
N LEU A 159 -14.85 11.04 8.22
CA LEU A 159 -13.84 11.91 8.82
C LEU A 159 -14.44 12.88 9.84
N ILE A 160 -15.59 13.51 9.54
CA ILE A 160 -16.28 14.42 10.48
C ILE A 160 -16.73 13.64 11.73
N THR A 161 -17.32 12.45 11.55
CA THR A 161 -17.73 11.59 12.69
C THR A 161 -16.51 11.27 13.56
N PHE A 162 -15.37 10.94 12.95
CA PHE A 162 -14.15 10.64 13.67
C PHE A 162 -13.62 11.85 14.47
N VAL A 163 -13.62 13.05 13.86
CA VAL A 163 -13.24 14.28 14.57
C VAL A 163 -14.17 14.56 15.73
N VAL A 164 -15.49 14.42 15.55
CA VAL A 164 -16.48 14.64 16.63
C VAL A 164 -16.27 13.66 17.79
N VAL A 165 -16.01 12.39 17.50
CA VAL A 165 -15.73 11.37 18.55
C VAL A 165 -14.47 11.71 19.33
N ILE A 166 -13.40 12.12 18.63
CA ILE A 166 -12.14 12.57 19.28
C ILE A 166 -12.39 13.80 20.14
N ASP A 167 -13.14 14.77 19.63
CA ASP A 167 -13.44 16.03 20.32
C ASP A 167 -14.25 15.79 21.61
N ILE A 168 -15.26 14.91 21.55
CA ILE A 168 -16.00 14.46 22.72
C ILE A 168 -15.07 13.77 23.73
N GLY A 169 -14.17 12.88 23.28
CA GLY A 169 -13.18 12.24 24.13
C GLY A 169 -12.24 13.25 24.80
N ALA A 170 -11.77 14.25 24.04
CA ALA A 170 -10.94 15.33 24.56
C ALA A 170 -11.70 16.21 25.57
N LEU A 171 -12.97 16.48 25.34
CA LEU A 171 -13.82 17.18 26.30
C LEU A 171 -13.97 16.40 27.61
N LEU A 172 -14.21 15.10 27.55
CA LEU A 172 -14.29 14.25 28.73
C LEU A 172 -12.96 14.27 29.51
N TRP A 173 -11.83 14.35 28.82
CA TRP A 173 -10.50 14.44 29.47
C TRP A 173 -10.32 15.75 30.25
N THR A 174 -11.00 16.83 29.90
CA THR A 174 -10.88 18.11 30.62
C THR A 174 -11.56 18.10 32.00
N PHE A 175 -12.45 17.14 32.26
CA PHE A 175 -13.07 16.97 33.56
C PHE A 175 -12.09 16.29 34.53
N ASN A 176 -11.68 16.99 35.58
CA ASN A 176 -10.76 16.48 36.60
C ASN A 176 -11.49 15.66 37.69
N ASP A 177 -12.64 15.06 37.38
CA ASP A 177 -13.43 14.23 38.28
C ASP A 177 -13.03 12.74 38.14
N PRO A 178 -12.59 12.07 39.21
CA PRO A 178 -12.23 10.64 39.19
C PRO A 178 -13.37 9.73 38.69
N ARG A 179 -14.62 10.11 38.87
CA ARG A 179 -15.77 9.34 38.35
C ARG A 179 -15.86 9.39 36.84
N ILE A 180 -15.67 10.57 36.23
CA ILE A 180 -15.66 10.76 34.79
C ILE A 180 -14.49 10.01 34.15
N TRP A 181 -13.32 10.05 34.82
CA TRP A 181 -12.14 9.29 34.43
C TRP A 181 -12.36 7.78 34.41
N HIS A 182 -13.12 7.25 35.36
CA HIS A 182 -13.47 5.82 35.40
C HIS A 182 -14.37 5.41 34.24
N TYR A 183 -15.36 6.21 33.90
CA TYR A 183 -16.19 5.99 32.72
C TYR A 183 -15.44 6.24 31.41
N GLY A 184 -14.56 7.25 31.38
CA GLY A 184 -13.71 7.57 30.24
C GLY A 184 -12.74 6.44 29.89
N SER A 185 -12.15 5.80 30.89
CA SER A 185 -11.22 4.66 30.68
C SER A 185 -11.93 3.44 30.07
N GLY A 186 -13.17 3.16 30.48
CA GLY A 186 -14.00 2.10 29.89
C GLY A 186 -14.35 2.39 28.42
N LEU A 187 -14.68 3.63 28.10
CA LEU A 187 -14.92 4.07 26.72
C LEU A 187 -13.65 3.99 25.87
N LEU A 188 -12.51 4.42 26.38
CA LEU A 188 -11.21 4.31 25.71
C LEU A 188 -10.82 2.85 25.45
N ALA A 189 -11.03 1.97 26.42
CA ALA A 189 -10.77 0.55 26.26
C ALA A 189 -11.66 -0.07 25.16
N SER A 190 -12.96 0.25 25.17
CA SER A 190 -13.87 -0.24 24.12
C SER A 190 -13.58 0.36 22.75
N ALA A 191 -13.21 1.64 22.67
CA ALA A 191 -12.74 2.28 21.44
C ALA A 191 -11.43 1.65 20.94
N GLY A 192 -10.53 1.25 21.83
CA GLY A 192 -9.30 0.51 21.51
C GLY A 192 -9.60 -0.83 20.85
N ILE A 193 -10.53 -1.61 21.40
CA ILE A 193 -10.97 -2.89 20.81
C ILE A 193 -11.64 -2.65 19.45
N ALA A 194 -12.54 -1.68 19.36
CA ALA A 194 -13.20 -1.33 18.10
C ALA A 194 -12.17 -0.89 17.03
N SER A 195 -11.15 -0.10 17.40
CA SER A 195 -10.10 0.33 16.48
C SER A 195 -9.25 -0.84 15.98
N LEU A 196 -8.98 -1.85 16.83
CA LEU A 196 -8.28 -3.07 16.44
C LEU A 196 -9.08 -3.87 15.39
N ILE A 197 -10.40 -3.99 15.59
CA ILE A 197 -11.29 -4.66 14.63
C ILE A 197 -11.30 -3.91 13.29
N ILE A 198 -11.40 -2.58 13.32
CA ILE A 198 -11.36 -1.75 12.11
C ILE A 198 -9.99 -1.86 11.42
N ALA A 199 -8.90 -1.82 12.18
CA ALA A 199 -7.54 -1.94 11.65
C ALA A 199 -7.31 -3.30 10.96
N THR A 200 -7.79 -4.39 11.56
CA THR A 200 -7.70 -5.73 10.94
C THR A 200 -8.55 -5.83 9.67
N ALA A 201 -9.75 -5.27 9.67
CA ALA A 201 -10.59 -5.21 8.48
C ALA A 201 -9.99 -4.35 7.35
N ALA A 202 -9.29 -3.27 7.69
CA ALA A 202 -8.64 -2.37 6.72
C ALA A 202 -7.25 -2.84 6.28
N LYS A 203 -6.67 -3.88 6.89
CA LYS A 203 -5.30 -4.34 6.66
C LYS A 203 -4.97 -4.58 5.18
N SER A 204 -5.85 -5.27 4.45
CA SER A 204 -5.62 -5.58 3.03
C SER A 204 -5.58 -4.32 2.15
N THR A 205 -6.44 -3.35 2.42
CA THR A 205 -6.46 -2.07 1.69
C THR A 205 -5.20 -1.25 1.97
N ALA A 206 -4.79 -1.19 3.24
CA ALA A 206 -3.55 -0.51 3.64
C ALA A 206 -2.33 -1.20 3.03
N SER A 207 -2.25 -2.55 3.06
CA SER A 207 -1.17 -3.32 2.45
C SER A 207 -1.03 -3.01 0.96
N ASN A 208 -2.12 -3.02 0.20
CA ASN A 208 -2.09 -2.68 -1.23
C ASN A 208 -1.65 -1.23 -1.49
N PHE A 209 -2.05 -0.28 -0.65
CA PHE A 209 -1.62 1.11 -0.77
C PHE A 209 -0.10 1.26 -0.57
N PHE A 210 0.44 0.65 0.49
CA PHE A 210 1.88 0.67 0.76
C PHE A 210 2.67 -0.10 -0.30
N ALA A 211 2.14 -1.24 -0.79
CA ALA A 211 2.72 -1.98 -1.89
C ALA A 211 2.81 -1.12 -3.16
N GLY A 212 1.75 -0.35 -3.48
CA GLY A 212 1.76 0.58 -4.60
C GLY A 212 2.84 1.65 -4.49
N LEU A 213 2.99 2.23 -3.30
CA LEU A 213 4.06 3.21 -3.03
C LEU A 213 5.45 2.58 -3.15
N GLN A 214 5.63 1.38 -2.60
CA GLN A 214 6.89 0.65 -2.67
C GLN A 214 7.25 0.28 -4.11
N ILE A 215 6.28 -0.21 -4.90
CA ILE A 215 6.47 -0.52 -6.32
C ILE A 215 6.87 0.73 -7.11
N ALA A 216 6.25 1.87 -6.82
CA ALA A 216 6.58 3.13 -7.48
C ALA A 216 8.00 3.64 -7.17
N ILE A 217 8.54 3.32 -5.97
CA ILE A 217 9.89 3.73 -5.55
C ILE A 217 10.96 2.73 -6.00
N SER A 218 10.72 1.43 -5.82
CA SER A 218 11.72 0.38 -6.07
C SER A 218 11.61 -0.25 -7.46
N GLU A 219 10.50 0.01 -8.16
CA GLU A 219 10.21 -0.46 -9.52
C GLU A 219 10.54 -1.96 -9.74
N PRO A 220 10.08 -2.90 -8.90
CA PRO A 220 10.33 -4.33 -9.11
C PRO A 220 9.68 -4.86 -10.38
N ILE A 221 8.63 -4.20 -10.85
CA ILE A 221 7.89 -4.45 -12.09
C ILE A 221 7.66 -3.12 -12.83
N ARG A 222 7.61 -3.19 -14.16
CA ARG A 222 7.32 -2.06 -15.05
C ARG A 222 6.25 -2.47 -16.07
N ILE A 223 5.61 -1.47 -16.67
CA ILE A 223 4.73 -1.72 -17.82
C ILE A 223 5.57 -2.35 -18.93
N ASP A 224 4.98 -3.29 -19.66
CA ASP A 224 5.62 -4.11 -20.71
C ASP A 224 6.60 -5.18 -20.22
N ASP A 225 6.87 -5.32 -18.92
CA ASP A 225 7.67 -6.44 -18.40
C ASP A 225 6.99 -7.78 -18.71
N VAL A 226 7.80 -8.76 -19.10
CA VAL A 226 7.38 -10.15 -19.22
C VAL A 226 7.60 -10.84 -17.89
N VAL A 227 6.53 -11.37 -17.33
CA VAL A 227 6.52 -11.97 -16.00
C VAL A 227 5.88 -13.36 -16.01
N VAL A 228 6.29 -14.18 -15.05
CA VAL A 228 5.56 -15.41 -14.69
C VAL A 228 5.02 -15.26 -13.29
N VAL A 229 3.69 -15.20 -13.19
CA VAL A 229 2.94 -15.00 -11.95
C VAL A 229 1.94 -16.15 -11.79
N GLN A 230 1.98 -16.84 -10.66
CA GLN A 230 1.10 -18.00 -10.39
C GLN A 230 1.18 -19.10 -11.48
N GLY A 231 2.36 -19.26 -12.08
CA GLY A 231 2.58 -20.23 -13.17
C GLY A 231 2.11 -19.76 -14.55
N GLU A 232 1.46 -18.61 -14.65
CA GLU A 232 1.00 -18.04 -15.91
C GLU A 232 2.05 -17.07 -16.46
N TRP A 233 2.44 -17.29 -17.72
CA TRP A 233 3.32 -16.39 -18.45
C TRP A 233 2.52 -15.27 -19.13
N GLY A 234 2.96 -14.03 -18.95
CA GLY A 234 2.29 -12.89 -19.56
C GLY A 234 3.11 -11.61 -19.53
N ARG A 235 2.50 -10.53 -20.00
CA ARG A 235 3.10 -9.19 -20.05
C ARG A 235 2.28 -8.22 -19.22
N ILE A 236 2.92 -7.35 -18.47
CA ILE A 236 2.26 -6.32 -17.65
C ILE A 236 1.64 -5.29 -18.61
N GLU A 237 0.30 -5.22 -18.63
CA GLU A 237 -0.49 -4.30 -19.45
C GLU A 237 -0.74 -2.97 -18.73
N GLU A 238 -1.10 -3.03 -17.41
CA GLU A 238 -1.38 -1.86 -16.59
C GLU A 238 -0.95 -2.08 -15.15
N ILE A 239 -0.49 -1.00 -14.51
CA ILE A 239 -0.24 -0.94 -13.07
C ILE A 239 -1.19 0.11 -12.48
N ASN A 240 -2.22 -0.33 -11.76
CA ASN A 240 -3.18 0.52 -11.08
C ASN A 240 -2.82 0.70 -9.60
N SER A 241 -3.55 1.56 -8.89
CA SER A 241 -3.29 1.85 -7.46
C SER A 241 -3.54 0.69 -6.51
N ALA A 242 -4.25 -0.37 -6.93
CA ALA A 242 -4.60 -1.51 -6.08
C ALA A 242 -4.25 -2.87 -6.71
N TYR A 243 -4.07 -2.93 -8.01
CA TYR A 243 -3.82 -4.17 -8.75
C TYR A 243 -3.00 -3.92 -10.02
N VAL A 244 -2.38 -4.97 -10.52
CA VAL A 244 -1.69 -5.05 -11.81
C VAL A 244 -2.50 -5.93 -12.75
N ILE A 245 -2.60 -5.54 -14.01
CA ILE A 245 -3.18 -6.36 -15.07
C ILE A 245 -2.05 -6.99 -15.87
N VAL A 246 -1.99 -8.32 -15.85
CA VAL A 246 -1.07 -9.12 -16.66
C VAL A 246 -1.83 -9.73 -17.82
N LYS A 247 -1.47 -9.36 -19.04
CA LYS A 247 -2.02 -9.95 -20.28
C LYS A 247 -1.32 -11.27 -20.54
N ILE A 248 -2.07 -12.38 -20.43
CA ILE A 248 -1.59 -13.74 -20.71
C ILE A 248 -1.48 -13.96 -22.20
N TRP A 249 -0.67 -14.91 -22.63
CA TRP A 249 -0.43 -15.26 -24.05
C TRP A 249 -1.71 -15.61 -24.82
N ASP A 250 -2.74 -16.13 -24.15
CA ASP A 250 -4.05 -16.49 -24.73
C ASP A 250 -5.08 -15.34 -24.66
N LEU A 251 -4.63 -14.11 -24.44
CA LEU A 251 -5.42 -12.87 -24.35
C LEU A 251 -6.30 -12.76 -23.09
N ARG A 252 -6.26 -13.69 -22.16
CA ARG A 252 -6.83 -13.51 -20.82
C ARG A 252 -6.06 -12.43 -20.07
N ARG A 253 -6.73 -11.79 -19.11
CA ARG A 253 -6.12 -10.81 -18.22
C ARG A 253 -6.16 -11.33 -16.81
N LEU A 254 -5.01 -11.53 -16.25
CA LEU A 254 -4.84 -11.90 -14.84
C LEU A 254 -4.76 -10.61 -14.03
N VAL A 255 -5.69 -10.44 -13.09
CA VAL A 255 -5.73 -9.28 -12.18
C VAL A 255 -5.09 -9.69 -10.86
N VAL A 256 -3.93 -9.11 -10.55
CA VAL A 256 -3.11 -9.46 -9.39
C VAL A 256 -3.04 -8.26 -8.44
N PRO A 257 -3.38 -8.41 -7.15
CA PRO A 257 -3.22 -7.34 -6.16
C PRO A 257 -1.75 -6.89 -6.06
N LEU A 258 -1.51 -5.60 -5.80
CA LEU A 258 -0.14 -5.04 -5.73
C LEU A 258 0.71 -5.68 -4.63
N ASN A 259 0.11 -6.00 -3.48
CA ASN A 259 0.82 -6.64 -2.39
C ASN A 259 1.37 -8.02 -2.76
N TYR A 260 0.77 -8.72 -3.73
CA TYR A 260 1.28 -9.99 -4.21
C TYR A 260 2.74 -9.88 -4.70
N PHE A 261 3.06 -8.83 -5.47
CA PHE A 261 4.40 -8.60 -6.01
C PHE A 261 5.45 -8.20 -4.95
N ILE A 262 5.00 -7.84 -3.74
CA ILE A 262 5.86 -7.53 -2.61
C ILE A 262 6.04 -8.74 -1.68
N GLU A 263 4.96 -9.49 -1.47
CA GLU A 263 4.93 -10.60 -0.49
C GLU A 263 5.35 -11.94 -1.10
N ASN A 264 5.19 -12.11 -2.43
CA ASN A 264 5.45 -13.38 -3.11
C ASN A 264 6.59 -13.26 -4.12
N SER A 265 7.28 -14.38 -4.32
CA SER A 265 8.24 -14.49 -5.41
C SER A 265 7.54 -14.65 -6.76
N PHE A 266 8.04 -13.97 -7.76
CA PHE A 266 7.63 -14.06 -9.16
C PHE A 266 8.87 -13.99 -10.04
N GLN A 267 8.76 -14.39 -11.33
CA GLN A 267 9.85 -14.26 -12.27
C GLN A 267 9.60 -13.02 -13.15
N ASN A 268 10.61 -12.16 -13.26
CA ASN A 268 10.63 -11.06 -14.24
C ASN A 268 11.74 -11.33 -15.25
N TRP A 269 11.34 -11.63 -16.48
CA TRP A 269 12.26 -12.04 -17.56
C TRP A 269 12.86 -10.86 -18.32
N THR A 270 12.39 -9.65 -18.07
CA THR A 270 12.83 -8.42 -18.76
C THR A 270 13.41 -7.37 -17.81
N ARG A 271 13.63 -7.74 -16.54
CA ARG A 271 14.08 -6.79 -15.50
C ARG A 271 15.32 -6.00 -15.85
N GLN A 272 16.34 -6.66 -16.45
CA GLN A 272 17.61 -6.03 -16.85
C GLN A 272 17.82 -6.06 -18.36
N SER A 273 17.52 -7.18 -19.00
CA SER A 273 17.55 -7.36 -20.44
C SER A 273 16.40 -8.28 -20.86
N SER A 274 16.04 -8.25 -22.11
CA SER A 274 15.07 -9.19 -22.69
C SER A 274 15.71 -10.50 -23.14
N ASP A 275 17.04 -10.59 -23.08
CA ASP A 275 17.81 -11.77 -23.51
C ASP A 275 17.54 -12.95 -22.62
N ILE A 276 17.23 -14.08 -23.22
CA ILE A 276 16.86 -15.28 -22.49
C ILE A 276 17.52 -16.53 -23.05
N LEU A 277 17.87 -17.46 -22.14
CA LEU A 277 18.29 -18.79 -22.50
C LEU A 277 17.09 -19.74 -22.47
N GLY A 278 16.85 -20.41 -23.57
CA GLY A 278 15.83 -21.43 -23.69
C GLY A 278 16.40 -22.84 -23.72
N THR A 279 15.64 -23.78 -23.22
CA THR A 279 15.98 -25.19 -23.24
C THR A 279 14.90 -26.00 -23.97
N ALA A 280 15.34 -26.91 -24.82
CA ALA A 280 14.51 -27.99 -25.34
C ALA A 280 15.10 -29.32 -24.91
N PHE A 281 14.27 -30.20 -24.39
CA PHE A 281 14.68 -31.53 -23.97
C PHE A 281 14.27 -32.55 -25.04
N LEU A 282 15.20 -33.49 -25.33
CA LEU A 282 14.99 -34.63 -26.20
C LEU A 282 15.35 -35.89 -25.43
N TYR A 283 14.60 -36.95 -25.60
CA TYR A 283 14.84 -38.25 -24.99
C TYR A 283 15.14 -39.24 -26.07
N VAL A 284 16.37 -39.77 -26.09
CA VAL A 284 16.84 -40.66 -27.15
C VAL A 284 17.48 -41.94 -26.55
N ASP A 285 17.52 -43.01 -27.37
CA ASP A 285 18.20 -44.24 -26.99
C ASP A 285 19.73 -44.06 -26.95
N TYR A 286 20.42 -44.88 -26.18
CA TYR A 286 21.88 -44.89 -26.02
C TYR A 286 22.65 -45.20 -27.30
N SER A 287 22.00 -45.75 -28.32
CA SER A 287 22.60 -46.08 -29.60
C SER A 287 22.98 -44.87 -30.45
N VAL A 288 22.43 -43.68 -30.14
CA VAL A 288 22.62 -42.48 -30.95
C VAL A 288 23.94 -41.81 -30.63
N PRO A 289 24.78 -41.49 -31.63
CA PRO A 289 25.98 -40.68 -31.42
C PRO A 289 25.59 -39.24 -31.04
N VAL A 290 25.92 -38.84 -29.80
CA VAL A 290 25.61 -37.51 -29.31
C VAL A 290 26.25 -36.39 -30.13
N GLU A 291 27.42 -36.68 -30.73
CA GLU A 291 28.15 -35.71 -31.54
C GLU A 291 27.46 -35.35 -32.83
N ASP A 292 26.76 -36.30 -33.44
CA ASP A 292 25.97 -36.01 -34.65
C ASP A 292 24.75 -35.15 -34.36
N LEU A 293 24.11 -35.40 -33.20
CA LEU A 293 23.01 -34.53 -32.70
C LEU A 293 23.50 -33.14 -32.38
N ARG A 294 24.73 -32.95 -31.87
CA ARG A 294 25.32 -31.65 -31.57
C ARG A 294 25.56 -30.86 -32.86
N LYS A 295 26.17 -31.46 -33.87
CA LYS A 295 26.36 -30.80 -35.17
C LYS A 295 25.03 -30.40 -35.82
N GLN A 296 24.05 -31.30 -35.73
CA GLN A 296 22.72 -31.01 -36.29
C GLN A 296 21.98 -29.88 -35.56
N LEU A 297 22.08 -29.83 -34.23
CA LEU A 297 21.53 -28.72 -33.44
C LEU A 297 22.17 -27.38 -33.87
N GLU A 298 23.50 -27.35 -33.99
CA GLU A 298 24.23 -26.17 -34.45
C GLU A 298 23.75 -25.73 -35.84
N ALA A 299 23.61 -26.65 -36.79
CA ALA A 299 23.14 -26.37 -38.13
C ALA A 299 21.69 -25.76 -38.12
N ILE A 300 20.81 -26.34 -37.30
CA ILE A 300 19.41 -25.85 -37.17
C ILE A 300 19.37 -24.48 -36.57
N VAL A 301 20.09 -24.25 -35.47
CA VAL A 301 20.05 -22.97 -34.71
C VAL A 301 20.71 -21.89 -35.54
N HIS A 302 21.87 -22.10 -36.14
CA HIS A 302 22.57 -21.14 -36.98
C HIS A 302 21.77 -20.73 -38.23
N SER A 303 20.94 -21.61 -38.77
CA SER A 303 20.05 -21.29 -39.90
C SER A 303 18.80 -20.47 -39.51
N SER A 304 18.56 -20.32 -38.22
CA SER A 304 17.33 -19.67 -37.72
C SER A 304 17.52 -18.18 -37.48
N PRO A 305 16.66 -17.29 -37.99
CA PRO A 305 16.68 -15.85 -37.72
C PRO A 305 16.29 -15.53 -36.26
N LEU A 306 15.73 -16.49 -35.52
CA LEU A 306 15.28 -16.33 -34.13
C LEU A 306 16.46 -16.42 -33.13
N TRP A 307 17.62 -16.93 -33.59
CA TRP A 307 18.81 -17.01 -32.77
C TRP A 307 19.57 -15.68 -32.73
N ASP A 308 20.11 -15.33 -31.60
CA ASP A 308 20.84 -14.09 -31.34
C ASP A 308 22.37 -14.22 -31.50
N ASN A 309 22.88 -15.37 -31.94
CA ASN A 309 24.28 -15.70 -32.19
C ASN A 309 25.17 -15.74 -30.92
N ARG A 310 24.60 -15.99 -29.73
CA ARG A 310 25.40 -16.02 -28.48
C ARG A 310 25.63 -17.41 -27.94
N VAL A 311 24.57 -18.15 -27.65
CA VAL A 311 24.67 -19.46 -27.02
C VAL A 311 23.93 -20.50 -27.83
N CYS A 312 24.63 -21.59 -28.19
CA CYS A 312 24.05 -22.79 -28.76
C CYS A 312 24.86 -23.97 -28.21
N GLY A 313 24.20 -25.02 -27.75
CA GLY A 313 24.90 -26.23 -27.26
C GLY A 313 23.96 -27.36 -26.91
N LEU A 314 24.48 -28.60 -26.99
CA LEU A 314 23.78 -29.81 -26.64
C LEU A 314 24.58 -30.55 -25.55
N GLN A 315 23.89 -30.91 -24.50
CA GLN A 315 24.46 -31.59 -23.33
C GLN A 315 23.59 -32.80 -22.94
N VAL A 316 24.20 -33.88 -22.53
CA VAL A 316 23.50 -34.95 -21.85
C VAL A 316 23.33 -34.54 -20.40
N THR A 317 22.10 -34.36 -19.95
CA THR A 317 21.78 -33.86 -18.61
C THR A 317 21.31 -34.93 -17.64
N ASN A 318 20.78 -36.03 -18.16
CA ASN A 318 20.37 -37.16 -17.33
C ASN A 318 20.44 -38.48 -18.13
N LEU A 319 20.61 -39.59 -17.41
CA LEU A 319 20.59 -40.96 -17.94
C LEU A 319 19.55 -41.74 -17.17
N THR A 320 18.59 -42.33 -17.91
CA THR A 320 17.59 -43.22 -17.33
C THR A 320 17.89 -44.67 -17.70
N ASP A 321 17.12 -45.62 -17.20
CA ASP A 321 17.22 -47.04 -17.57
C ASP A 321 16.95 -47.35 -19.07
N ARG A 322 16.31 -46.38 -19.79
CA ARG A 322 15.86 -46.59 -21.19
C ARG A 322 16.29 -45.50 -22.16
N SER A 323 16.70 -44.32 -21.66
CA SER A 323 17.00 -43.18 -22.52
C SER A 323 18.03 -42.22 -21.94
N MET A 324 18.71 -41.48 -22.80
CA MET A 324 19.47 -40.30 -22.50
C MET A 324 18.55 -39.07 -22.61
N GLU A 325 18.61 -38.20 -21.61
CA GLU A 325 18.03 -36.88 -21.71
C GLU A 325 19.07 -35.90 -22.26
N LEU A 326 18.74 -35.28 -23.38
CA LEU A 326 19.55 -34.26 -24.02
C LEU A 326 18.93 -32.89 -23.85
N ARG A 327 19.70 -31.99 -23.29
CA ARG A 327 19.32 -30.57 -23.17
C ARG A 327 19.94 -29.79 -24.33
N CYS A 328 19.08 -29.30 -25.23
CA CYS A 328 19.43 -28.32 -26.24
C CYS A 328 19.30 -26.95 -25.61
N LEU A 329 20.39 -26.19 -25.45
CA LEU A 329 20.46 -24.87 -24.90
C LEU A 329 20.65 -23.88 -26.05
N MET A 330 19.82 -22.80 -26.08
CA MET A 330 19.90 -21.76 -27.08
C MET A 330 19.49 -20.40 -26.52
N SER A 331 20.14 -19.34 -26.97
CA SER A 331 19.82 -17.96 -26.60
C SER A 331 18.93 -17.29 -27.67
N SER A 332 18.18 -16.29 -27.24
CA SER A 332 17.34 -15.47 -28.12
C SER A 332 17.18 -14.06 -27.52
N ARG A 333 16.78 -13.11 -28.36
CA ARG A 333 16.64 -11.68 -28.01
C ARG A 333 15.46 -11.41 -27.08
N ASN A 334 14.45 -12.25 -27.10
CA ASN A 334 13.25 -12.09 -26.28
C ASN A 334 12.53 -13.42 -26.05
N SER A 335 11.60 -13.42 -25.13
CA SER A 335 10.88 -14.62 -24.70
C SER A 335 9.97 -15.24 -25.77
N SER A 336 9.40 -14.43 -26.66
CA SER A 336 8.56 -14.92 -27.77
C SER A 336 9.40 -15.65 -28.81
N GLU A 337 10.49 -15.02 -29.28
CA GLU A 337 11.46 -15.65 -30.18
C GLU A 337 12.06 -16.92 -29.56
N ASN A 338 12.28 -16.91 -28.24
CA ASN A 338 12.77 -18.09 -27.53
C ASN A 338 11.78 -19.26 -27.56
N PHE A 339 10.50 -18.98 -27.36
CA PHE A 339 9.47 -20.01 -27.44
C PHE A 339 9.44 -20.64 -28.83
N ASP A 340 9.40 -19.80 -29.87
CA ASP A 340 9.37 -20.26 -31.26
C ASP A 340 10.63 -21.04 -31.64
N LEU A 341 11.82 -20.58 -31.22
CA LEU A 341 13.09 -21.28 -31.45
C LEU A 341 13.12 -22.66 -30.77
N ARG A 342 12.59 -22.75 -29.54
CA ARG A 342 12.47 -24.04 -28.85
C ARG A 342 11.55 -25.02 -29.54
N CYS A 343 10.43 -24.54 -30.10
CA CYS A 343 9.53 -25.35 -30.89
C CYS A 343 10.21 -25.83 -32.20
N LEU A 344 10.82 -24.88 -32.92
CA LEU A 344 11.57 -25.17 -34.16
C LEU A 344 12.65 -26.26 -33.95
N VAL A 345 13.41 -26.11 -32.86
CA VAL A 345 14.46 -27.06 -32.53
C VAL A 345 13.87 -28.45 -32.22
N ARG A 346 12.81 -28.54 -31.41
CA ARG A 346 12.14 -29.81 -31.13
C ARG A 346 11.66 -30.50 -32.41
N GLU A 347 10.97 -29.75 -33.29
CA GLU A 347 10.40 -30.26 -34.52
C GLU A 347 11.51 -30.75 -35.49
N LYS A 348 12.52 -29.90 -35.77
CA LYS A 348 13.58 -30.20 -36.71
C LYS A 348 14.52 -31.30 -36.18
N MET A 349 14.86 -31.31 -34.91
CA MET A 349 15.67 -32.36 -34.31
C MET A 349 14.92 -33.69 -34.33
N THR A 350 13.65 -33.74 -33.98
CA THR A 350 12.84 -34.94 -34.03
C THR A 350 12.75 -35.49 -35.46
N ALA A 351 12.48 -34.64 -36.46
CA ALA A 351 12.42 -35.03 -37.85
C ALA A 351 13.78 -35.59 -38.35
N TRP A 352 14.88 -34.94 -37.97
CA TRP A 352 16.21 -35.41 -38.35
C TRP A 352 16.55 -36.76 -37.70
N ILE A 353 16.20 -36.97 -36.43
CA ILE A 353 16.39 -38.25 -35.72
C ILE A 353 15.58 -39.33 -36.40
N GLN A 354 14.31 -39.07 -36.78
CA GLN A 354 13.48 -40.04 -37.51
C GLN A 354 14.07 -40.48 -38.84
N GLN A 355 14.72 -39.55 -39.55
CA GLN A 355 15.30 -39.83 -40.88
C GLN A 355 16.66 -40.56 -40.79
N ASN A 356 17.52 -40.19 -39.85
CA ASN A 356 18.91 -40.65 -39.84
C ASN A 356 19.16 -41.75 -38.79
N HIS A 357 18.36 -41.78 -37.73
CA HIS A 357 18.49 -42.74 -36.63
C HIS A 357 17.11 -43.23 -36.18
N PRO A 358 16.38 -43.99 -36.99
CA PRO A 358 15.02 -44.44 -36.68
C PRO A 358 14.97 -45.29 -35.39
N ASP A 359 16.05 -46.00 -35.07
CA ASP A 359 16.18 -46.83 -33.88
C ASP A 359 16.56 -46.02 -32.60
N ALA A 360 16.66 -44.69 -32.72
CA ALA A 360 17.10 -43.78 -31.67
C ALA A 360 15.98 -43.39 -30.68
N PHE A 361 14.77 -43.77 -30.95
CA PHE A 361 13.68 -43.53 -30.00
C PHE A 361 13.67 -44.58 -28.90
N PRO A 362 13.32 -44.23 -27.66
CA PRO A 362 13.32 -45.16 -26.54
C PRO A 362 12.50 -46.41 -26.86
N MET A 363 13.17 -47.54 -26.89
CA MET A 363 12.55 -48.84 -27.16
C MET A 363 12.61 -49.73 -25.91
N THR A 364 11.58 -50.53 -25.71
CA THR A 364 11.62 -51.58 -24.69
C THR A 364 12.21 -52.85 -25.31
N ARG A 365 13.39 -53.21 -24.89
CA ARG A 365 14.10 -54.42 -25.35
C ARG A 365 13.71 -55.58 -24.45
N PHE A 366 13.05 -56.60 -25.03
CA PHE A 366 12.76 -57.86 -24.36
C PHE A 366 13.75 -58.93 -24.85
N THR A 367 14.56 -59.44 -23.97
CA THR A 367 15.37 -60.60 -24.25
C THR A 367 14.58 -61.82 -23.76
N ALA A 368 13.90 -62.54 -24.67
CA ALA A 368 13.33 -63.81 -24.35
C ALA A 368 14.46 -64.83 -24.37
N GLN A 369 14.93 -65.30 -23.22
CA GLN A 369 15.74 -66.47 -23.13
C GLN A 369 14.81 -67.66 -23.38
N PRO A 370 15.08 -68.50 -24.46
CA PRO A 370 14.34 -69.76 -24.57
C PRO A 370 14.78 -70.62 -23.40
N GLN A 371 13.86 -70.98 -22.52
CA GLN A 371 14.11 -72.05 -21.55
C GLN A 371 14.24 -73.35 -22.32
N VAL A 372 15.45 -73.74 -22.56
CA VAL A 372 15.77 -75.09 -23.03
C VAL A 372 15.57 -75.98 -21.81
N THR A 373 14.40 -76.60 -21.69
CA THR A 373 14.13 -77.69 -20.75
C THR A 373 14.76 -78.95 -21.35
N PRO A 374 15.79 -79.60 -20.75
CA PRO A 374 16.31 -80.88 -21.25
C PRO A 374 15.27 -81.97 -21.00
N GLY A 375 14.63 -82.46 -22.07
CA GLY A 375 13.89 -83.67 -22.05
C GLY A 375 12.39 -83.65 -21.94
N GLN A 376 11.72 -83.12 -22.96
CA GLN A 376 10.37 -83.56 -23.32
C GLN A 376 10.16 -83.30 -24.83
N THR A 377 10.33 -84.35 -25.55
CA THR A 377 9.81 -84.55 -26.90
C THR A 377 8.30 -84.69 -26.73
N GLY A 378 7.53 -83.75 -27.29
CA GLY A 378 6.09 -83.98 -27.51
C GLY A 378 5.18 -82.86 -27.05
N ASP A 379 4.68 -82.23 -28.06
CA ASP A 379 3.37 -81.66 -28.16
C ASP A 379 3.09 -80.26 -27.53
N GLN A 380 2.77 -79.39 -28.43
CA GLN A 380 1.82 -78.26 -28.38
C GLN A 380 1.36 -77.70 -27.02
N ASP A 381 2.00 -76.55 -26.68
CA ASP A 381 1.30 -75.40 -26.16
C ASP A 381 2.30 -74.28 -25.79
N LEU A 382 2.75 -73.58 -26.78
CA LEU A 382 3.58 -72.36 -26.61
C LEU A 382 2.74 -71.14 -26.88
N PHE A 383 2.25 -70.52 -25.83
CA PHE A 383 1.96 -69.12 -25.67
C PHE A 383 0.93 -68.88 -24.56
N GLN A 384 1.39 -69.00 -23.32
CA GLN A 384 0.67 -68.35 -22.22
C GLN A 384 1.44 -67.07 -21.85
N LEU A 385 0.89 -65.92 -22.19
CA LEU A 385 1.34 -64.63 -21.71
C LEU A 385 1.01 -64.53 -20.20
N PRO A 386 1.94 -64.05 -19.35
CA PRO A 386 1.63 -63.84 -17.95
C PRO A 386 0.58 -62.71 -17.83
N ALA A 387 -0.42 -62.95 -16.99
CA ALA A 387 -1.49 -62.00 -16.67
C ALA A 387 -0.91 -60.74 -16.09
N GLN A 388 -1.36 -59.59 -16.61
CA GLN A 388 -1.09 -58.25 -16.06
C GLN A 388 -1.60 -58.17 -14.63
N GLU A 389 -0.73 -57.88 -13.65
CA GLU A 389 -1.17 -57.41 -12.33
C GLU A 389 -1.79 -56.00 -12.44
N PRO A 390 -2.90 -55.74 -11.73
CA PRO A 390 -3.55 -54.44 -11.78
C PRO A 390 -2.76 -53.39 -11.00
N ASP A 391 -2.70 -52.22 -11.61
CA ASP A 391 -2.16 -50.93 -11.18
C ASP A 391 -2.24 -50.64 -9.66
N ARG A 392 -1.12 -50.44 -9.05
CA ARG A 392 -1.03 -49.76 -7.74
C ARG A 392 -1.14 -48.26 -7.95
N GLN A 393 -2.26 -47.70 -7.53
CA GLN A 393 -2.52 -46.27 -7.44
C GLN A 393 -1.40 -45.55 -6.68
N PHE A 394 -0.67 -44.68 -7.36
CA PHE A 394 0.17 -43.68 -6.76
C PHE A 394 -0.74 -42.62 -6.08
N ARG A 395 -0.74 -42.60 -4.75
CA ARG A 395 -1.12 -41.43 -3.96
C ARG A 395 0.10 -40.53 -3.87
N SER A 396 -0.02 -39.33 -4.40
CA SER A 396 0.91 -38.22 -4.15
C SER A 396 0.72 -37.62 -2.76
N PRO A 397 1.78 -37.10 -2.09
CA PRO A 397 1.67 -36.18 -0.96
C PRO A 397 1.33 -34.76 -1.40
#